data_80b0b805ed6e0c8b30e1439bb362bb87
#
_entry.id   80b0b805ed6e0c8b30e1439bb362bb87
#
_cell.length_a   1.000
_cell.length_b   1.000
_cell.length_c   1.000
_cell.angle_alpha   90.00
_cell.angle_beta   90.00
_cell.angle_gamma   90.00
#
_symmetry.space_group_name_H-M   'P 1'
#
loop_
_entity.id
_entity.type
_entity.pdbx_description
1 polymer ?
#
loop_
_entity_poly.entity_id
_entity_poly.type
_entity_poly.pdbx_seq_one_letter_code
_entity_poly.pdbx_strand_id
1 'polypeptide(L)'
;MLQFPCKGLYNWSVSNNETKLQQEIRLAIGKIPTLRLFRNQVGQLPDPRTGRYVQFGLAKGSSDLIGFKKIKITEDMIGQEIAQFVSIEIKTEKGKLTTQQNNWLTFINKAGGITGVARSINDVFKILSLK
;
A
#
# COMPACT_ATOMS: atom_id res chain seq x y z
N MET A 1 -2.32 -35.21 4.88
CA MET A 1 -3.56 -34.39 4.94
C MET A 1 -3.47 -33.56 6.22
N LEU A 2 -3.04 -32.34 6.11
CA LEU A 2 -2.93 -31.40 7.24
C LEU A 2 -4.31 -30.77 7.47
N GLN A 3 -5.01 -31.21 8.51
CA GLN A 3 -6.18 -30.52 9.01
C GLN A 3 -5.74 -29.28 9.77
N PHE A 4 -6.09 -28.11 9.28
CA PHE A 4 -6.01 -26.87 10.01
C PHE A 4 -7.21 -26.77 10.96
N PRO A 5 -7.04 -26.67 12.28
CA PRO A 5 -8.15 -26.41 13.17
C PRO A 5 -8.46 -24.91 13.12
N CYS A 6 -9.24 -24.47 12.14
CA CYS A 6 -9.89 -23.16 12.19
C CYS A 6 -11.24 -23.30 12.90
N LYS A 7 -11.20 -23.37 14.22
CA LYS A 7 -12.36 -23.06 15.07
C LYS A 7 -12.01 -21.91 16.01
N GLY A 8 -11.86 -20.74 15.43
CA GLY A 8 -11.98 -19.46 16.14
C GLY A 8 -13.30 -18.86 15.71
N LEU A 9 -14.17 -18.58 16.66
CA LEU A 9 -15.42 -17.88 16.48
C LEU A 9 -15.20 -16.48 15.90
N TYR A 10 -14.94 -16.40 14.61
CA TYR A 10 -15.09 -15.15 13.89
C TYR A 10 -16.59 -14.95 13.64
N ASN A 11 -17.07 -13.83 14.11
CA ASN A 11 -18.45 -13.40 13.84
C ASN A 11 -18.55 -13.05 12.35
N TRP A 12 -18.79 -14.05 11.53
CA TRP A 12 -18.81 -13.98 10.05
C TRP A 12 -19.79 -12.92 9.52
N SER A 13 -20.82 -12.57 10.28
CA SER A 13 -21.83 -11.62 9.85
C SER A 13 -21.31 -10.16 9.87
N VAL A 14 -20.54 -9.77 10.87
CA VAL A 14 -19.96 -8.40 10.97
C VAL A 14 -18.80 -8.25 9.98
N SER A 15 -17.94 -9.25 9.89
CA SER A 15 -16.82 -9.30 8.94
C SER A 15 -17.30 -9.23 7.47
N ASN A 16 -18.40 -9.89 7.13
CA ASN A 16 -18.95 -9.86 5.78
C ASN A 16 -19.50 -8.48 5.40
N ASN A 17 -20.13 -7.77 6.33
CA ASN A 17 -20.69 -6.45 6.06
C ASN A 17 -19.59 -5.40 5.84
N GLU A 18 -18.55 -5.38 6.66
CA GLU A 18 -17.40 -4.48 6.48
C GLU A 18 -16.65 -4.76 5.19
N THR A 19 -16.38 -6.03 4.87
CA THR A 19 -15.70 -6.42 3.65
C THR A 19 -16.51 -6.03 2.41
N LYS A 20 -17.83 -6.23 2.44
CA LYS A 20 -18.73 -5.82 1.36
C LYS A 20 -18.71 -4.31 1.18
N LEU A 21 -18.82 -3.55 2.27
CA LEU A 21 -18.77 -2.10 2.26
C LEU A 21 -17.43 -1.58 1.71
N GLN A 22 -16.30 -2.14 2.15
CA GLN A 22 -14.98 -1.80 1.62
C GLN A 22 -14.91 -2.01 0.10
N GLN A 23 -15.46 -3.09 -0.41
CA GLN A 23 -15.48 -3.39 -1.84
C GLN A 23 -16.38 -2.40 -2.60
N GLU A 24 -17.55 -2.10 -2.09
CA GLU A 24 -18.47 -1.13 -2.69
C GLU A 24 -17.83 0.28 -2.75
N ILE A 25 -17.17 0.71 -1.68
CA ILE A 25 -16.43 1.97 -1.63
C ILE A 25 -15.30 1.98 -2.68
N ARG A 26 -14.49 0.93 -2.74
CA ARG A 26 -13.39 0.85 -3.70
C ARG A 26 -13.86 0.88 -5.15
N LEU A 27 -14.97 0.23 -5.44
CA LEU A 27 -15.58 0.25 -6.78
C LEU A 27 -16.12 1.63 -7.13
N ALA A 28 -16.80 2.30 -6.20
CA ALA A 28 -17.33 3.65 -6.40
C ALA A 28 -16.19 4.66 -6.61
N ILE A 29 -15.18 4.66 -5.73
CA ILE A 29 -14.02 5.55 -5.81
C ILE A 29 -13.17 5.25 -7.04
N GLY A 30 -13.05 3.98 -7.44
CA GLY A 30 -12.28 3.57 -8.61
C GLY A 30 -12.77 4.15 -9.94
N LYS A 31 -14.01 4.63 -9.99
CA LYS A 31 -14.58 5.35 -11.15
C LYS A 31 -14.10 6.79 -11.25
N ILE A 32 -13.51 7.34 -10.19
CA ILE A 32 -13.02 8.72 -10.14
C ILE A 32 -11.55 8.74 -10.55
N PRO A 33 -11.17 9.37 -11.68
CA PRO A 33 -9.80 9.29 -12.21
C PRO A 33 -8.72 9.84 -11.27
N THR A 34 -9.09 10.77 -10.38
CA THR A 34 -8.18 11.44 -9.46
C THR A 34 -8.05 10.76 -8.09
N LEU A 35 -8.78 9.67 -7.88
CA LEU A 35 -8.81 8.95 -6.61
C LEU A 35 -8.41 7.48 -6.78
N ARG A 36 -7.69 6.96 -5.79
CA ARG A 36 -7.45 5.52 -5.66
C ARG A 36 -7.43 5.15 -4.19
N LEU A 37 -8.12 4.05 -3.87
CA LEU A 37 -8.08 3.42 -2.57
C LEU A 37 -7.65 1.97 -2.73
N PHE A 38 -6.70 1.57 -1.90
CA PHE A 38 -6.16 0.23 -1.83
C PHE A 38 -6.58 -0.41 -0.51
N ARG A 39 -6.84 -1.71 -0.54
CA ARG A 39 -7.08 -2.46 0.68
C ARG A 39 -5.78 -2.60 1.46
N ASN A 40 -5.83 -2.24 2.73
CA ASN A 40 -4.74 -2.43 3.68
C ASN A 40 -5.14 -3.48 4.69
N GLN A 41 -4.76 -4.71 4.45
CA GLN A 41 -5.00 -5.79 5.39
C GLN A 41 -3.78 -5.94 6.27
N VAL A 42 -3.93 -5.64 7.55
CA VAL A 42 -2.89 -5.77 8.56
C VAL A 42 -3.07 -7.08 9.33
N GLY A 43 -2.00 -7.80 9.52
CA GLY A 43 -2.03 -9.05 10.27
C GLY A 43 -0.65 -9.61 10.48
N GLN A 44 -0.61 -10.82 11.01
CA GLN A 44 0.62 -11.57 11.19
C GLN A 44 0.38 -13.06 10.94
N LEU A 45 1.36 -13.71 10.38
CA LEU A 45 1.38 -15.14 10.11
C LEU A 45 2.66 -15.76 10.64
N PRO A 46 2.62 -17.00 11.17
CA PRO A 46 3.83 -17.71 11.52
C PRO A 46 4.62 -18.06 10.24
N ASP A 47 5.92 -17.79 10.27
CA ASP A 47 6.84 -18.28 9.24
C ASP A 47 7.08 -19.78 9.49
N PRO A 48 6.70 -20.65 8.53
CA PRO A 48 6.87 -22.10 8.70
C PRO A 48 8.34 -22.56 8.84
N ARG A 49 9.31 -21.72 8.42
CA ARG A 49 10.74 -22.05 8.50
C ARG A 49 11.35 -21.70 9.85
N THR A 50 10.91 -20.59 10.47
CA THR A 50 11.53 -20.07 11.69
C THR A 50 10.63 -20.13 12.92
N GLY A 51 9.33 -20.36 12.74
CA GLY A 51 8.32 -20.29 13.79
C GLY A 51 8.06 -18.87 14.34
N ARG A 52 8.73 -17.86 13.80
CA ARG A 52 8.52 -16.46 14.16
C ARG A 52 7.33 -15.91 13.41
N TYR A 53 6.64 -14.94 14.01
CA TYR A 53 5.54 -14.25 13.35
C TYR A 53 6.08 -13.17 12.39
N VAL A 54 5.57 -13.20 11.15
CA VAL A 54 5.83 -12.17 10.15
C VAL A 54 4.60 -11.28 10.06
N GLN A 55 4.80 -9.98 10.24
CA GLN A 55 3.74 -8.98 10.08
C GLN A 55 3.59 -8.60 8.61
N PHE A 56 2.37 -8.35 8.19
CA PHE A 56 2.04 -7.86 6.86
C PHE A 56 1.07 -6.69 6.94
N GLY A 57 0.98 -5.93 5.83
CA GLY A 57 0.24 -4.67 5.78
C GLY A 57 1.03 -3.52 6.38
N LEU A 58 0.35 -2.41 6.62
CA LEU A 58 0.94 -1.26 7.31
C LEU A 58 1.02 -1.51 8.82
N ALA A 59 1.29 -0.46 9.59
CA ALA A 59 1.36 -0.57 11.04
C ALA A 59 0.04 -1.04 11.66
N LYS A 60 0.13 -1.73 12.79
CA LYS A 60 -1.03 -2.13 13.59
C LYS A 60 -1.88 -0.89 13.93
N GLY A 61 -3.17 -0.98 13.69
CA GLY A 61 -4.10 0.13 13.88
C GLY A 61 -4.22 1.06 12.66
N SER A 62 -3.50 0.80 11.57
CA SER A 62 -3.70 1.54 10.33
C SER A 62 -5.05 1.23 9.69
N SER A 63 -5.56 2.18 8.90
CA SER A 63 -6.89 2.12 8.30
C SER A 63 -7.04 0.98 7.28
N ASP A 64 -8.26 0.46 7.13
CA ASP A 64 -8.58 -0.61 6.18
C ASP A 64 -8.41 -0.23 4.71
N LEU A 65 -8.64 1.05 4.41
CA LEU A 65 -8.46 1.61 3.07
C LEU A 65 -7.44 2.75 3.12
N ILE A 66 -6.50 2.69 2.21
CA ILE A 66 -5.42 3.65 2.08
C ILE A 66 -5.22 3.99 0.62
N GLY A 67 -4.82 5.22 0.33
CA GLY A 67 -4.63 5.60 -1.05
C GLY A 67 -4.29 7.06 -1.21
N PHE A 68 -4.66 7.62 -2.34
CA PHE A 68 -4.37 9.01 -2.64
C PHE A 68 -5.50 9.69 -3.41
N LYS A 69 -5.57 11.00 -3.24
CA LYS A 69 -6.32 11.92 -4.09
C LYS A 69 -5.32 12.78 -4.85
N LYS A 70 -5.36 12.70 -6.18
CA LYS A 70 -4.57 13.59 -7.04
C LYS A 70 -5.17 14.99 -6.95
N ILE A 71 -4.37 15.94 -6.54
CA ILE A 71 -4.77 17.35 -6.46
C ILE A 71 -3.89 18.19 -7.37
N LYS A 72 -4.45 19.29 -7.87
CA LYS A 72 -3.69 20.34 -8.53
C LYS A 72 -3.37 21.40 -7.48
N ILE A 73 -2.09 21.70 -7.32
CA ILE A 73 -1.65 22.75 -6.38
C ILE A 73 -2.06 24.10 -6.93
N THR A 74 -2.71 24.89 -6.12
CA THR A 74 -3.20 26.24 -6.45
C THR A 74 -2.60 27.28 -5.49
N GLU A 75 -2.71 28.58 -5.81
CA GLU A 75 -2.10 29.65 -5.00
C GLU A 75 -2.62 29.70 -3.57
N ASP A 76 -3.88 29.36 -3.34
CA ASP A 76 -4.49 29.30 -2.01
C ASP A 76 -3.94 28.17 -1.12
N MET A 77 -3.17 27.25 -1.71
CA MET A 77 -2.51 26.15 -1.00
C MET A 77 -1.06 26.50 -0.55
N ILE A 78 -0.56 27.68 -0.86
CA ILE A 78 0.80 28.09 -0.48
C ILE A 78 0.93 28.05 1.04
N GLY A 79 1.96 27.35 1.54
CA GLY A 79 2.23 27.18 2.96
C GLY A 79 1.48 26.03 3.62
N GLN A 80 0.59 25.35 2.91
CA GLN A 80 -0.05 24.12 3.41
C GLN A 80 0.88 22.92 3.28
N GLU A 81 0.82 22.04 4.28
CA GLU A 81 1.51 20.76 4.24
C GLU A 81 0.58 19.68 3.67
N ILE A 82 1.10 18.87 2.77
CA ILE A 82 0.38 17.73 2.20
C ILE A 82 1.24 16.47 2.33
N ALA A 83 0.62 15.34 2.66
CA ALA A 83 1.28 14.05 2.62
C ALA A 83 1.38 13.56 1.17
N GLN A 84 2.59 13.58 0.60
CA GLN A 84 2.82 13.06 -0.74
C GLN A 84 3.02 11.55 -0.69
N PHE A 85 2.31 10.82 -1.56
CA PHE A 85 2.42 9.35 -1.61
C PHE A 85 3.80 8.93 -2.11
N VAL A 86 4.42 7.99 -1.41
CA VAL A 86 5.74 7.45 -1.73
C VAL A 86 5.64 5.96 -1.97
N SER A 87 6.25 5.49 -3.05
CA SER A 87 6.31 4.06 -3.39
C SER A 87 7.68 3.70 -3.94
N ILE A 88 8.45 2.96 -3.17
CA ILE A 88 9.82 2.55 -3.49
C ILE A 88 9.87 1.03 -3.61
N GLU A 89 10.29 0.55 -4.76
CA GLU A 89 10.58 -0.87 -4.98
C GLU A 89 12.01 -1.18 -4.58
N ILE A 90 12.19 -2.17 -3.73
CA ILE A 90 13.51 -2.61 -3.28
C ILE A 90 13.97 -3.79 -4.12
N LYS A 91 15.17 -3.70 -4.68
CA LYS A 91 15.80 -4.75 -5.46
C LYS A 91 17.21 -5.02 -4.98
N THR A 92 17.63 -6.26 -5.13
CA THR A 92 19.06 -6.63 -5.03
C THR A 92 19.82 -6.06 -6.22
N GLU A 93 21.15 -6.09 -6.17
CA GLU A 93 22.02 -5.52 -7.21
C GLU A 93 21.66 -6.03 -8.63
N LYS A 94 21.36 -7.32 -8.76
CA LYS A 94 21.02 -7.98 -10.04
C LYS A 94 19.51 -8.09 -10.30
N GLY A 95 18.69 -7.75 -9.33
CA GLY A 95 17.23 -7.85 -9.46
C GLY A 95 16.67 -6.86 -10.48
N LYS A 96 15.68 -7.30 -11.25
CA LYS A 96 15.00 -6.48 -12.26
C LYS A 96 13.54 -6.26 -11.87
N LEU A 97 12.97 -5.15 -12.30
CA LEU A 97 11.56 -4.90 -12.18
C LEU A 97 10.76 -5.88 -13.04
N THR A 98 9.68 -6.40 -12.48
CA THR A 98 8.63 -7.02 -13.29
C THR A 98 7.84 -5.95 -14.05
N THR A 99 7.16 -6.35 -15.10
CA THR A 99 6.24 -5.46 -15.84
C THR A 99 5.19 -4.86 -14.92
N GLN A 100 4.63 -5.66 -14.02
CA GLN A 100 3.62 -5.20 -13.05
C GLN A 100 4.18 -4.16 -12.08
N GLN A 101 5.39 -4.37 -11.56
CA GLN A 101 6.06 -3.40 -10.69
C GLN A 101 6.34 -2.09 -11.42
N ASN A 102 6.83 -2.17 -12.65
CA ASN A 102 7.07 -0.98 -13.46
C ASN A 102 5.77 -0.20 -13.76
N ASN A 103 4.71 -0.91 -14.09
CA ASN A 103 3.39 -0.29 -14.31
C ASN A 103 2.88 0.41 -13.06
N TRP A 104 3.06 -0.20 -11.88
CA TRP A 104 2.69 0.39 -10.60
C TRP A 104 3.47 1.68 -10.34
N LEU A 105 4.80 1.66 -10.45
CA LEU A 105 5.62 2.85 -10.23
C LEU A 105 5.26 3.98 -11.20
N THR A 106 5.04 3.64 -12.48
CA THR A 106 4.61 4.60 -13.50
C THR A 106 3.25 5.22 -13.17
N PHE A 107 2.31 4.41 -12.72
CA PHE A 107 0.98 4.87 -12.33
C PHE A 107 1.04 5.86 -11.16
N ILE A 108 1.78 5.52 -10.11
CA ILE A 108 1.96 6.39 -8.93
C ILE A 108 2.68 7.68 -9.31
N ASN A 109 3.73 7.60 -10.12
CA ASN A 109 4.47 8.79 -10.57
C ASN A 109 3.57 9.75 -11.36
N LYS A 110 2.77 9.23 -12.30
CA LYS A 110 1.81 10.04 -13.06
C LYS A 110 0.74 10.70 -12.19
N ALA A 111 0.42 10.10 -11.05
CA ALA A 111 -0.52 10.68 -10.09
C ALA A 111 0.11 11.81 -9.24
N GLY A 112 1.42 12.01 -9.33
CA GLY A 112 2.17 13.01 -8.57
C GLY A 112 2.88 12.46 -7.32
N GLY A 113 2.91 11.14 -7.14
CA GLY A 113 3.67 10.48 -6.08
C GLY A 113 5.17 10.41 -6.38
N ILE A 114 5.94 10.15 -5.36
CA ILE A 114 7.37 9.89 -5.46
C ILE A 114 7.57 8.39 -5.66
N THR A 115 8.29 8.01 -6.70
CA THR A 115 8.57 6.60 -6.98
C THR A 115 10.03 6.38 -7.35
N GLY A 116 10.51 5.16 -7.13
CA GLY A 116 11.83 4.77 -7.55
C GLY A 116 12.14 3.31 -7.24
N VAL A 117 13.28 2.88 -7.75
CA VAL A 117 13.87 1.58 -7.44
C VAL A 117 15.12 1.82 -6.61
N ALA A 118 15.18 1.24 -5.43
CA ALA A 118 16.32 1.37 -4.54
C ALA A 118 17.07 0.04 -4.39
N ARG A 119 18.38 0.10 -4.48
CA ARG A 119 19.31 -1.02 -4.27
C ARG A 119 20.20 -0.79 -3.07
N SER A 120 20.09 0.40 -2.46
CA SER A 120 20.87 0.84 -1.30
C SER A 120 20.12 1.92 -0.52
N ILE A 121 20.57 2.22 0.68
CA ILE A 121 20.08 3.34 1.48
C ILE A 121 20.31 4.67 0.73
N ASN A 122 21.45 4.81 0.08
CA ASN A 122 21.76 6.03 -0.69
C ASN A 122 20.79 6.24 -1.85
N ASP A 123 20.32 5.18 -2.50
CA ASP A 123 19.31 5.30 -3.54
C ASP A 123 18.01 5.86 -2.99
N VAL A 124 17.58 5.42 -1.80
CA VAL A 124 16.39 5.95 -1.13
C VAL A 124 16.54 7.43 -0.83
N PHE A 125 17.70 7.85 -0.32
CA PHE A 125 17.97 9.27 -0.05
C PHE A 125 17.89 10.12 -1.32
N LYS A 126 18.43 9.62 -2.44
CA LYS A 126 18.32 10.31 -3.73
C LYS A 126 16.88 10.40 -4.22
N ILE A 127 16.13 9.30 -4.14
CA ILE A 127 14.72 9.26 -4.55
C ILE A 127 13.88 10.26 -3.75
N LEU A 128 14.12 10.36 -2.45
CA LEU A 128 13.40 11.25 -1.55
C LEU A 128 14.00 12.67 -1.48
N SER A 129 15.04 12.96 -2.24
CA SER A 129 15.77 14.23 -2.23
C SER A 129 16.29 14.62 -0.82
N LEU A 130 16.70 13.62 -0.05
CA LEU A 130 17.34 13.82 1.26
C LEU A 130 18.87 14.04 1.09
N LYS A 131 19.42 14.84 1.99
CA LYS A 131 20.88 15.08 2.07
C LYS A 131 21.55 14.13 3.04
#